data_3ce7990c05083cb90ad2ef78d45c748e
#
_entry.id   3ce7990c05083cb90ad2ef78d45c748e
#
_cell.length_a   1.000
_cell.length_b   1.000
_cell.length_c   1.000
_cell.angle_alpha   90.00
_cell.angle_beta   90.00
_cell.angle_gamma   90.00
#
_symmetry.space_group_name_H-M   'P 1'
#
loop_
_entity.id
_entity.type
_entity.pdbx_description
1 polymer ?
#
loop_
_entity_poly.entity_id
_entity_poly.type
_entity_poly.pdbx_seq_one_letter_code
_entity_poly.pdbx_strand_id
1 'polypeptide(L)'
;MMGSARKNKKTRRLSKRSIATILLAVLLFGIAGYIIFDAWRANEEFKKRLAEIPVAMGDTSPEGRQQSEGRDETEVDDDTISSYVVSPDMPRLITIDKIGLKARVLQMGVNPDGSMQAPINIYDAGWYTGSAKPGTVGAAVIDAHASGPTRQGLFAYLNTLTQGDMIQIEMGDGAVYSYRVAYKETVPIDSVDMRKVMEAYGGAAEGLNLITCDGSWIKDRKTYSDRTIVYAVKI
;
A
#
# COMPACT_ATOMS: atom_id res chain seq x y z
N MET A 1 -34.82 -22.30 -75.42
CA MET A 1 -34.26 -23.38 -74.57
C MET A 1 -33.29 -22.71 -73.58
N MET A 2 -33.71 -22.51 -72.32
CA MET A 2 -32.88 -21.85 -71.28
C MET A 2 -32.40 -22.97 -70.33
N GLY A 3 -31.09 -23.22 -70.29
CA GLY A 3 -30.46 -24.20 -69.39
C GLY A 3 -30.09 -23.55 -68.09
N SER A 4 -30.78 -23.96 -67.02
CA SER A 4 -30.48 -23.56 -65.64
C SER A 4 -29.25 -24.27 -65.05
N ALA A 5 -28.16 -23.56 -64.79
CA ALA A 5 -26.99 -24.12 -64.17
C ALA A 5 -27.17 -24.15 -62.64
N ARG A 6 -27.41 -25.34 -62.06
CA ARG A 6 -27.40 -25.60 -60.61
C ARG A 6 -25.97 -25.50 -60.07
N LYS A 7 -25.67 -24.43 -59.28
CA LYS A 7 -24.44 -24.32 -58.48
C LYS A 7 -24.49 -25.31 -57.34
N ASN A 8 -23.64 -26.31 -57.42
CA ASN A 8 -23.46 -27.34 -56.38
C ASN A 8 -22.61 -26.72 -55.25
N LYS A 9 -23.22 -26.35 -54.11
CA LYS A 9 -22.50 -25.93 -52.89
C LYS A 9 -21.85 -27.15 -52.22
N LYS A 10 -20.53 -27.33 -52.47
CA LYS A 10 -19.73 -28.33 -51.73
C LYS A 10 -19.61 -27.86 -50.27
N THR A 11 -20.32 -28.45 -49.34
CA THR A 11 -20.11 -28.30 -47.90
C THR A 11 -18.80 -28.96 -47.53
N ARG A 12 -17.76 -28.12 -47.22
CA ARG A 12 -16.48 -28.61 -46.70
C ARG A 12 -16.72 -29.18 -45.29
N ARG A 13 -16.68 -30.46 -45.12
CA ARG A 13 -16.62 -31.11 -43.79
C ARG A 13 -15.25 -30.82 -43.20
N LEU A 14 -15.24 -30.19 -42.01
CA LEU A 14 -14.01 -29.94 -41.23
C LEU A 14 -13.36 -31.29 -40.87
N SER A 15 -12.05 -31.36 -40.93
CA SER A 15 -11.31 -32.55 -40.52
C SER A 15 -11.42 -32.73 -38.99
N LYS A 16 -11.33 -33.98 -38.50
CA LYS A 16 -11.36 -34.28 -37.06
C LYS A 16 -10.29 -33.51 -36.30
N ARG A 17 -9.13 -33.25 -36.91
CA ARG A 17 -8.04 -32.44 -36.33
C ARG A 17 -8.42 -30.94 -36.20
N SER A 18 -9.09 -30.39 -37.22
CA SER A 18 -9.58 -29.00 -37.18
C SER A 18 -10.67 -28.77 -36.13
N ILE A 19 -11.53 -29.78 -35.92
CA ILE A 19 -12.56 -29.75 -34.87
C ILE A 19 -11.89 -29.79 -33.47
N ALA A 20 -10.89 -30.63 -33.26
CA ALA A 20 -10.17 -30.74 -32.01
C ALA A 20 -9.41 -29.42 -31.66
N THR A 21 -8.77 -28.78 -32.64
CA THR A 21 -8.09 -27.47 -32.41
C THR A 21 -9.07 -26.34 -32.11
N ILE A 22 -10.24 -26.33 -32.73
CA ILE A 22 -11.30 -25.34 -32.44
C ILE A 22 -11.84 -25.55 -31.02
N LEU A 23 -12.09 -26.80 -30.61
CA LEU A 23 -12.58 -27.11 -29.27
C LEU A 23 -11.53 -26.72 -28.20
N LEU A 24 -10.25 -26.99 -28.45
CA LEU A 24 -9.16 -26.58 -27.54
C LEU A 24 -9.06 -25.05 -27.43
N ALA A 25 -9.16 -24.33 -28.54
CA ALA A 25 -9.15 -22.87 -28.54
C ALA A 25 -10.35 -22.30 -27.75
N VAL A 26 -11.55 -22.82 -27.94
CA VAL A 26 -12.75 -22.40 -27.18
C VAL A 26 -12.58 -22.68 -25.68
N LEU A 27 -12.00 -23.83 -25.32
CA LEU A 27 -11.70 -24.14 -23.91
C LEU A 27 -10.71 -23.16 -23.30
N LEU A 28 -9.63 -22.85 -24.02
CA LEU A 28 -8.61 -21.90 -23.54
C LEU A 28 -9.17 -20.47 -23.40
N PHE A 29 -9.98 -20.03 -24.37
CA PHE A 29 -10.67 -18.71 -24.27
C PHE A 29 -11.68 -18.68 -23.12
N GLY A 30 -12.38 -19.81 -22.87
CA GLY A 30 -13.29 -19.94 -21.72
C GLY A 30 -12.56 -19.82 -20.38
N ILE A 31 -11.41 -20.50 -20.25
CA ILE A 31 -10.57 -20.43 -19.03
C ILE A 31 -10.01 -19.01 -18.85
N ALA A 32 -9.48 -18.39 -19.89
CA ALA A 32 -8.97 -17.02 -19.83
C ALA A 32 -10.08 -16.03 -19.45
N GLY A 33 -11.26 -16.15 -20.04
CA GLY A 33 -12.43 -15.34 -19.70
C GLY A 33 -12.87 -15.52 -18.23
N TYR A 34 -12.85 -16.76 -17.73
CA TYR A 34 -13.17 -17.05 -16.33
C TYR A 34 -12.16 -16.40 -15.37
N ILE A 35 -10.85 -16.53 -15.66
CA ILE A 35 -9.79 -15.92 -14.81
C ILE A 35 -9.94 -14.38 -14.77
N ILE A 36 -10.19 -13.75 -15.93
CA ILE A 36 -10.40 -12.30 -16.00
C ILE A 36 -11.66 -11.88 -15.24
N PHE A 37 -12.74 -12.63 -15.38
CA PHE A 37 -13.99 -12.37 -14.67
C PHE A 37 -13.84 -12.54 -13.16
N ASP A 38 -13.14 -13.59 -12.72
CA ASP A 38 -12.88 -13.86 -11.29
C ASP A 38 -12.00 -12.77 -10.68
N ALA A 39 -10.96 -12.34 -11.37
CA ALA A 39 -10.11 -11.22 -10.95
C ALA A 39 -10.89 -9.89 -10.89
N TRP A 40 -11.76 -9.63 -11.87
CA TRP A 40 -12.63 -8.45 -11.85
C TRP A 40 -13.62 -8.50 -10.68
N ARG A 41 -14.26 -9.66 -10.46
CA ARG A 41 -15.18 -9.86 -9.34
C ARG A 41 -14.49 -9.70 -7.99
N ALA A 42 -13.29 -10.26 -7.81
CA ALA A 42 -12.49 -10.12 -6.61
C ALA A 42 -12.15 -8.65 -6.34
N ASN A 43 -11.84 -7.88 -7.38
CA ASN A 43 -11.58 -6.45 -7.29
C ASN A 43 -12.82 -5.63 -6.88
N GLU A 44 -14.00 -5.99 -7.39
CA GLU A 44 -15.26 -5.33 -6.99
C GLU A 44 -15.68 -5.69 -5.55
N GLU A 45 -15.47 -6.94 -5.13
CA GLU A 45 -15.70 -7.36 -3.74
C GLU A 45 -14.70 -6.66 -2.79
N PHE A 46 -13.44 -6.49 -3.21
CA PHE A 46 -12.43 -5.75 -2.48
C PHE A 46 -12.83 -4.27 -2.32
N LYS A 47 -13.28 -3.62 -3.39
CA LYS A 47 -13.79 -2.23 -3.33
C LYS A 47 -15.01 -2.10 -2.40
N LYS A 48 -15.93 -3.08 -2.41
CA LYS A 48 -17.07 -3.11 -1.49
C LYS A 48 -16.63 -3.25 -0.04
N ARG A 49 -15.68 -4.15 0.24
CA ARG A 49 -15.12 -4.33 1.59
C ARG A 49 -14.40 -3.06 2.08
N LEU A 50 -13.70 -2.34 1.19
CA LEU A 50 -13.09 -1.05 1.51
C LEU A 50 -14.15 0.02 1.85
N ALA A 51 -15.31 -0.02 1.20
CA ALA A 51 -16.43 0.89 1.48
C ALA A 51 -17.21 0.52 2.76
N GLU A 52 -17.16 -0.75 3.17
CA GLU A 52 -17.85 -1.30 4.35
C GLU A 52 -16.97 -1.33 5.61
N ILE A 53 -15.64 -1.03 5.51
CA ILE A 53 -14.81 -0.90 6.71
C ILE A 53 -15.33 0.33 7.47
N PRO A 54 -15.91 0.16 8.68
CA PRO A 54 -16.19 1.30 9.51
C PRO A 54 -14.85 1.99 9.74
N VAL A 55 -14.73 3.24 9.32
CA VAL A 55 -13.63 4.11 9.76
C VAL A 55 -13.62 3.97 11.27
N ALA A 56 -12.64 3.25 11.80
CA ALA A 56 -12.50 3.09 13.24
C ALA A 56 -12.57 4.49 13.82
N MET A 57 -13.45 4.69 14.79
CA MET A 57 -13.74 5.97 15.41
C MET A 57 -12.48 6.59 16.01
N GLY A 58 -11.69 7.26 15.16
CA GLY A 58 -10.83 8.35 15.54
C GLY A 58 -11.52 9.58 15.03
N ASP A 59 -12.12 10.33 15.95
CA ASP A 59 -12.74 11.64 15.78
C ASP A 59 -13.64 11.82 14.54
N THR A 60 -14.95 11.58 14.73
CA THR A 60 -16.02 11.90 13.77
C THR A 60 -16.37 13.38 13.82
N SER A 61 -15.40 14.29 13.74
CA SER A 61 -15.68 15.68 13.45
C SER A 61 -15.97 15.87 11.97
N PRO A 62 -17.00 16.67 11.59
CA PRO A 62 -17.30 16.97 10.18
C PRO A 62 -16.18 17.71 9.44
N GLU A 63 -15.08 18.04 10.11
CA GLU A 63 -13.96 18.84 9.63
C GLU A 63 -12.90 18.03 8.84
N GLY A 64 -13.03 16.70 8.76
CA GLY A 64 -12.07 15.81 8.03
C GLY A 64 -12.08 15.94 6.50
N ARG A 65 -12.65 17.01 5.92
CA ARG A 65 -12.73 17.19 4.46
C ARG A 65 -11.83 18.27 3.88
N GLN A 66 -10.89 18.81 4.66
CA GLN A 66 -9.94 19.80 4.12
C GLN A 66 -8.49 19.35 4.31
N GLN A 67 -8.06 18.43 3.45
CA GLN A 67 -6.70 17.87 3.43
C GLN A 67 -5.64 18.82 2.85
N SER A 68 -5.83 20.11 2.80
CA SER A 68 -4.82 21.04 2.27
C SER A 68 -4.38 22.17 3.19
N GLU A 69 -5.01 22.38 4.34
CA GLU A 69 -4.66 23.51 5.21
C GLU A 69 -4.77 23.11 6.69
N GLY A 70 -3.70 22.51 7.24
CA GLY A 70 -3.59 22.35 8.67
C GLY A 70 -3.09 20.99 9.12
N ARG A 71 -1.78 20.72 8.91
CA ARG A 71 -1.14 19.63 9.64
C ARG A 71 -1.13 19.98 11.11
N ASP A 72 -1.53 19.05 11.95
CA ASP A 72 -1.48 19.19 13.39
C ASP A 72 -0.04 18.98 13.86
N GLU A 73 0.52 19.99 14.52
CA GLU A 73 1.86 19.98 15.11
C GLU A 73 1.83 19.84 16.64
N THR A 74 0.69 19.44 17.20
CA THR A 74 0.56 19.16 18.62
C THR A 74 1.35 17.92 18.98
N GLU A 75 2.29 18.05 19.90
CA GLU A 75 3.08 16.92 20.40
C GLU A 75 2.16 15.88 21.04
N VAL A 76 2.39 14.61 20.69
CA VAL A 76 1.69 13.48 21.29
C VAL A 76 2.50 13.03 22.49
N ASP A 77 1.93 13.19 23.68
CA ASP A 77 2.61 12.81 24.92
C ASP A 77 2.66 11.29 25.13
N ASP A 78 3.55 10.87 26.04
CA ASP A 78 3.76 9.46 26.36
C ASP A 78 2.50 8.77 26.92
N ASP A 79 1.64 9.51 27.64
CA ASP A 79 0.40 8.97 28.19
C ASP A 79 -0.60 8.68 27.06
N THR A 80 -0.72 9.58 26.09
CA THR A 80 -1.53 9.38 24.88
C THR A 80 -1.01 8.21 24.04
N ILE A 81 0.33 8.08 23.86
CA ILE A 81 0.95 6.96 23.14
C ILE A 81 0.68 5.64 23.89
N SER A 82 0.88 5.61 25.21
CA SER A 82 0.75 4.37 26.01
C SER A 82 -0.69 3.91 26.13
N SER A 83 -1.65 4.84 26.20
CA SER A 83 -3.08 4.53 26.29
C SER A 83 -3.75 4.23 24.96
N TYR A 84 -3.04 4.42 23.82
CA TYR A 84 -3.60 4.15 22.50
C TYR A 84 -3.92 2.67 22.32
N VAL A 85 -5.15 2.35 21.93
CA VAL A 85 -5.67 0.98 21.78
C VAL A 85 -6.20 0.78 20.38
N VAL A 86 -5.88 -0.37 19.79
CA VAL A 86 -6.37 -0.83 18.48
C VAL A 86 -6.86 -2.29 18.61
N SER A 87 -7.49 -2.81 17.55
CA SER A 87 -7.83 -4.23 17.49
C SER A 87 -6.58 -5.10 17.61
N PRO A 88 -6.66 -6.32 18.22
CA PRO A 88 -5.51 -7.17 18.49
C PRO A 88 -4.59 -7.43 17.30
N ASP A 89 -5.16 -7.55 16.10
CA ASP A 89 -4.48 -7.86 14.83
C ASP A 89 -4.01 -6.62 14.04
N MET A 90 -4.06 -5.44 14.64
CA MET A 90 -3.65 -4.18 14.00
C MET A 90 -2.36 -3.64 14.59
N PRO A 91 -1.49 -2.98 13.77
CA PRO A 91 -0.31 -2.32 14.28
C PRO A 91 -0.72 -1.17 15.22
N ARG A 92 -0.09 -1.14 16.39
CA ARG A 92 -0.37 -0.19 17.46
C ARG A 92 0.71 0.88 17.57
N LEU A 93 1.96 0.46 17.75
CA LEU A 93 3.09 1.37 17.93
C LEU A 93 4.24 1.00 17.00
N ILE A 94 4.99 2.00 16.56
CA ILE A 94 6.30 1.86 15.91
C ILE A 94 7.38 2.40 16.82
N THR A 95 8.51 1.68 16.93
CA THR A 95 9.69 2.10 17.69
C THR A 95 10.94 1.95 16.84
N ILE A 96 11.78 3.00 16.80
CA ILE A 96 13.08 3.02 16.11
C ILE A 96 14.08 3.70 17.03
N ASP A 97 14.75 2.91 17.90
CA ASP A 97 15.64 3.42 18.95
C ASP A 97 16.79 4.29 18.39
N LYS A 98 17.31 3.93 17.21
CA LYS A 98 18.40 4.67 16.53
C LYS A 98 18.12 6.17 16.37
N ILE A 99 16.86 6.54 16.18
CA ILE A 99 16.42 7.93 16.00
C ILE A 99 15.51 8.42 17.13
N GLY A 100 15.43 7.66 18.24
CA GLY A 100 14.61 8.00 19.41
C GLY A 100 13.10 8.10 19.11
N LEU A 101 12.61 7.30 18.14
CA LEU A 101 11.24 7.36 17.68
C LEU A 101 10.39 6.31 18.40
N LYS A 102 9.26 6.76 18.96
CA LYS A 102 8.14 5.93 19.40
C LYS A 102 6.84 6.67 19.12
N ALA A 103 5.93 6.06 18.35
CA ALA A 103 4.70 6.72 17.93
C ALA A 103 3.55 5.74 17.71
N ARG A 104 2.33 6.26 17.71
CA ARG A 104 1.13 5.52 17.31
C ARG A 104 1.17 5.21 15.83
N VAL A 105 0.59 4.06 15.45
CA VAL A 105 0.38 3.68 14.05
C VAL A 105 -1.12 3.73 13.75
N LEU A 106 -1.53 4.69 12.95
CA LEU A 106 -2.91 4.90 12.53
C LEU A 106 -3.18 4.11 11.24
N GLN A 107 -4.43 3.71 11.01
CA GLN A 107 -4.84 3.05 9.77
C GLN A 107 -5.10 4.11 8.70
N MET A 108 -4.39 4.03 7.57
CA MET A 108 -4.51 4.96 6.45
C MET A 108 -5.03 4.26 5.21
N GLY A 109 -5.95 4.90 4.50
CA GLY A 109 -6.48 4.46 3.22
C GLY A 109 -5.84 5.18 2.03
N VAL A 110 -6.66 5.48 1.03
CA VAL A 110 -6.30 6.28 -0.14
C VAL A 110 -7.18 7.51 -0.26
N ASN A 111 -6.63 8.56 -0.79
CA ASN A 111 -7.35 9.76 -1.16
C ASN A 111 -8.19 9.54 -2.43
N PRO A 112 -9.14 10.41 -2.76
CA PRO A 112 -9.93 10.31 -3.99
C PRO A 112 -9.11 10.31 -5.28
N ASP A 113 -7.90 10.87 -5.26
CA ASP A 113 -6.95 10.87 -6.38
C ASP A 113 -6.10 9.59 -6.47
N GLY A 114 -6.30 8.63 -5.55
CA GLY A 114 -5.57 7.36 -5.48
C GLY A 114 -4.23 7.43 -4.74
N SER A 115 -3.82 8.59 -4.24
CA SER A 115 -2.63 8.72 -3.41
C SER A 115 -2.87 8.12 -2.01
N MET A 116 -1.81 7.64 -1.37
CA MET A 116 -1.86 7.16 0.02
C MET A 116 -2.17 8.34 0.96
N GLN A 117 -3.09 8.11 1.90
CA GLN A 117 -3.36 9.07 2.98
C GLN A 117 -2.19 9.10 3.95
N ALA A 118 -1.90 10.28 4.50
CA ALA A 118 -0.95 10.46 5.59
C ALA A 118 -1.67 10.92 6.86
N PRO A 119 -1.12 10.66 8.06
CA PRO A 119 -1.67 11.17 9.31
C PRO A 119 -1.83 12.70 9.30
N ILE A 120 -2.85 13.22 9.95
CA ILE A 120 -3.03 14.67 10.11
C ILE A 120 -1.97 15.22 11.06
N ASN A 121 -1.76 14.53 12.20
CA ASN A 121 -0.72 14.90 13.15
C ASN A 121 0.66 14.46 12.64
N ILE A 122 1.62 15.39 12.65
CA ILE A 122 2.98 15.14 12.12
C ILE A 122 3.79 14.16 12.97
N TYR A 123 3.36 13.85 14.18
CA TYR A 123 4.01 12.92 15.11
C TYR A 123 3.39 11.52 15.12
N ASP A 124 2.38 11.25 14.28
CA ASP A 124 1.82 9.92 14.08
C ASP A 124 2.41 9.24 12.85
N ALA A 125 2.43 7.90 12.87
CA ALA A 125 2.71 7.06 11.72
C ALA A 125 1.41 6.53 11.10
N GLY A 126 1.39 6.31 9.80
CA GLY A 126 0.25 5.79 9.05
C GLY A 126 0.56 4.44 8.40
N TRP A 127 -0.10 3.37 8.82
CA TRP A 127 -0.04 2.11 8.10
C TRP A 127 -1.04 2.11 6.95
N TYR A 128 -0.54 1.91 5.71
CA TYR A 128 -1.38 1.79 4.53
C TYR A 128 -2.14 0.46 4.54
N THR A 129 -3.45 0.51 4.72
CA THR A 129 -4.32 -0.68 4.83
C THR A 129 -4.39 -1.54 3.56
N GLY A 130 -3.99 -1.00 2.41
CA GLY A 130 -3.84 -1.73 1.16
C GLY A 130 -2.55 -2.55 1.06
N SER A 131 -1.61 -2.40 2.01
CA SER A 131 -0.38 -3.19 2.13
C SER A 131 -0.57 -4.40 3.06
N ALA A 132 0.45 -5.26 3.16
CA ALA A 132 0.41 -6.38 4.12
C ALA A 132 0.31 -5.87 5.57
N LYS A 133 -0.29 -6.67 6.45
CA LYS A 133 -0.18 -6.42 7.90
C LYS A 133 1.21 -6.79 8.38
N PRO A 134 1.77 -6.08 9.39
CA PRO A 134 2.98 -6.53 10.05
C PRO A 134 2.85 -7.99 10.52
N GLY A 135 3.89 -8.80 10.26
CA GLY A 135 3.88 -10.22 10.60
C GLY A 135 3.19 -11.13 9.59
N THR A 136 2.77 -10.64 8.44
CA THR A 136 2.20 -11.46 7.35
C THR A 136 3.04 -11.38 6.08
N VAL A 137 2.82 -12.32 5.15
CA VAL A 137 3.54 -12.36 3.86
C VAL A 137 3.30 -11.07 3.08
N GLY A 138 4.37 -10.51 2.52
CA GLY A 138 4.40 -9.22 1.83
C GLY A 138 5.09 -8.14 2.66
N ALA A 139 4.96 -6.88 2.27
CA ALA A 139 5.49 -5.77 3.05
C ALA A 139 4.37 -4.92 3.64
N ALA A 140 4.44 -4.66 4.95
CA ALA A 140 3.68 -3.58 5.55
C ALA A 140 4.29 -2.24 5.14
N VAL A 141 3.48 -1.28 4.72
CA VAL A 141 3.94 0.05 4.32
C VAL A 141 3.45 1.06 5.36
N ILE A 142 4.40 1.80 5.93
CA ILE A 142 4.13 2.84 6.91
C ILE A 142 4.72 4.15 6.41
N ASP A 143 3.91 5.19 6.37
CA ASP A 143 4.35 6.56 6.12
C ASP A 143 4.29 7.41 7.37
N ALA A 144 5.05 8.50 7.36
CA ALA A 144 4.90 9.61 8.30
C ALA A 144 5.54 10.87 7.72
N HIS A 145 5.19 12.01 8.28
CA HIS A 145 5.73 13.28 7.84
C HIS A 145 7.21 13.46 8.15
N ALA A 146 7.99 13.97 7.19
CA ALA A 146 9.34 14.47 7.45
C ALA A 146 9.30 15.84 8.15
N SER A 147 8.29 16.66 7.86
CA SER A 147 8.13 17.99 8.47
C SER A 147 6.66 18.42 8.44
N GLY A 148 6.31 19.26 9.39
CA GLY A 148 5.13 20.10 9.35
C GLY A 148 5.46 21.50 8.80
N PRO A 149 4.52 22.47 8.95
CA PRO A 149 4.71 23.87 8.58
C PRO A 149 5.86 24.55 9.33
N THR A 150 6.06 24.25 10.62
CA THR A 150 7.04 24.92 11.49
C THR A 150 7.96 23.95 12.23
N ARG A 151 7.65 22.66 12.29
CA ARG A 151 8.37 21.64 13.06
C ARG A 151 8.80 20.46 12.22
N GLN A 152 9.79 19.72 12.72
CA GLN A 152 10.16 18.42 12.18
C GLN A 152 9.08 17.39 12.49
N GLY A 153 8.73 16.55 11.52
CA GLY A 153 7.79 15.46 11.68
C GLY A 153 8.44 14.18 12.18
N LEU A 154 7.64 13.16 12.37
CA LEU A 154 8.05 11.88 12.94
C LEU A 154 9.20 11.22 12.18
N PHE A 155 9.18 11.26 10.84
CA PHE A 155 10.20 10.67 9.98
C PHE A 155 11.26 11.65 9.48
N ALA A 156 11.45 12.78 10.19
CA ALA A 156 12.46 13.77 9.83
C ALA A 156 13.88 13.21 9.70
N TYR A 157 14.21 12.17 10.47
CA TYR A 157 15.52 11.52 10.48
C TYR A 157 15.54 10.12 9.86
N LEU A 158 14.49 9.74 9.12
CA LEU A 158 14.40 8.42 8.49
C LEU A 158 15.58 8.15 7.54
N ASN A 159 16.07 9.19 6.86
CA ASN A 159 17.22 9.11 5.95
C ASN A 159 18.56 8.83 6.67
N THR A 160 18.63 8.91 7.99
CA THR A 160 19.83 8.56 8.76
C THR A 160 19.94 7.07 9.08
N LEU A 161 18.85 6.30 8.89
CA LEU A 161 18.90 4.85 9.09
C LEU A 161 19.84 4.19 8.09
N THR A 162 20.51 3.14 8.55
CA THR A 162 21.47 2.35 7.78
C THR A 162 21.17 0.87 7.87
N GLN A 163 21.72 0.10 6.98
CA GLN A 163 21.59 -1.37 7.02
C GLN A 163 22.01 -1.91 8.39
N GLY A 164 21.14 -2.77 8.96
CA GLY A 164 21.33 -3.36 10.27
C GLY A 164 20.54 -2.68 11.41
N ASP A 165 20.10 -1.43 11.22
CA ASP A 165 19.28 -0.73 12.23
C ASP A 165 17.94 -1.46 12.43
N MET A 166 17.38 -1.36 13.65
CA MET A 166 16.22 -2.11 14.08
C MET A 166 14.98 -1.24 14.11
N ILE A 167 13.85 -1.83 13.67
CA ILE A 167 12.52 -1.26 13.72
C ILE A 167 11.61 -2.27 14.41
N GLN A 168 10.78 -1.83 15.33
CA GLN A 168 9.81 -2.69 16.00
C GLN A 168 8.39 -2.18 15.75
N ILE A 169 7.48 -3.12 15.52
CA ILE A 169 6.04 -2.86 15.47
C ILE A 169 5.38 -3.66 16.58
N GLU A 170 4.74 -2.96 17.49
CA GLU A 170 3.86 -3.55 18.49
C GLU A 170 2.44 -3.63 17.94
N MET A 171 1.81 -4.78 18.08
CA MET A 171 0.43 -5.04 17.68
C MET A 171 -0.55 -4.72 18.82
N GLY A 172 -1.84 -4.67 18.53
CA GLY A 172 -2.88 -4.41 19.51
C GLY A 172 -3.03 -5.49 20.61
N ASP A 173 -2.58 -6.72 20.34
CA ASP A 173 -2.50 -7.81 21.32
C ASP A 173 -1.21 -7.81 22.16
N GLY A 174 -0.31 -6.85 21.92
CA GLY A 174 0.99 -6.73 22.56
C GLY A 174 2.11 -7.56 21.92
N ALA A 175 1.84 -8.30 20.84
CA ALA A 175 2.90 -8.97 20.08
C ALA A 175 3.84 -7.93 19.45
N VAL A 176 5.16 -8.19 19.48
CA VAL A 176 6.17 -7.30 18.91
C VAL A 176 6.87 -8.00 17.75
N TYR A 177 6.79 -7.42 16.57
CA TYR A 177 7.52 -7.86 15.40
C TYR A 177 8.75 -6.98 15.19
N SER A 178 9.90 -7.62 15.04
CA SER A 178 11.18 -6.95 14.82
C SER A 178 11.62 -7.07 13.37
N TYR A 179 12.05 -5.95 12.80
CA TYR A 179 12.53 -5.83 11.44
C TYR A 179 13.93 -5.23 11.43
N ARG A 180 14.77 -5.67 10.51
CA ARG A 180 16.12 -5.14 10.30
C ARG A 180 16.17 -4.42 8.97
N VAL A 181 16.66 -3.18 8.97
CA VAL A 181 16.90 -2.41 7.74
C VAL A 181 17.85 -3.19 6.84
N ALA A 182 17.38 -3.51 5.63
CA ALA A 182 18.14 -4.20 4.60
C ALA A 182 18.66 -3.24 3.52
N TYR A 183 17.87 -2.25 3.15
CA TYR A 183 18.20 -1.29 2.10
C TYR A 183 17.49 0.05 2.32
N LYS A 184 18.05 1.11 1.78
CA LYS A 184 17.45 2.45 1.74
C LYS A 184 17.74 3.11 0.41
N GLU A 185 16.79 3.85 -0.10
CA GLU A 185 16.97 4.71 -1.27
C GLU A 185 16.24 6.04 -1.08
N THR A 186 16.74 7.06 -1.77
CA THR A 186 16.03 8.33 -1.96
C THR A 186 15.86 8.53 -3.46
N VAL A 187 14.62 8.69 -3.90
CA VAL A 187 14.28 8.78 -5.32
C VAL A 187 13.36 9.98 -5.56
N PRO A 188 13.41 10.60 -6.77
CA PRO A 188 12.44 11.62 -7.16
C PRO A 188 11.00 11.14 -6.99
N ILE A 189 10.10 12.03 -6.57
CA ILE A 189 8.68 11.68 -6.31
C ILE A 189 8.03 10.98 -7.51
N ASP A 190 8.35 11.40 -8.73
CA ASP A 190 7.78 10.84 -9.96
C ASP A 190 8.42 9.49 -10.35
N SER A 191 9.47 9.06 -9.64
CA SER A 191 10.18 7.79 -9.84
C SER A 191 9.84 6.73 -8.78
N VAL A 192 8.95 7.03 -7.86
CA VAL A 192 8.52 6.07 -6.83
C VAL A 192 7.72 4.94 -7.46
N ASP A 193 8.24 3.72 -7.42
CA ASP A 193 7.51 2.51 -7.82
C ASP A 193 6.80 1.90 -6.60
N MET A 194 5.51 2.20 -6.46
CA MET A 194 4.70 1.69 -5.35
C MET A 194 4.58 0.16 -5.34
N ARG A 195 4.74 -0.54 -6.48
CA ARG A 195 4.78 -2.01 -6.48
C ARG A 195 6.00 -2.50 -5.72
N LYS A 196 7.18 -1.91 -6.00
CA LYS A 196 8.41 -2.19 -5.25
C LYS A 196 8.25 -1.84 -3.76
N VAL A 197 7.61 -0.72 -3.45
CA VAL A 197 7.36 -0.31 -2.04
C VAL A 197 6.43 -1.29 -1.32
N MET A 198 5.52 -1.96 -2.00
CA MET A 198 4.59 -2.94 -1.42
C MET A 198 5.15 -4.38 -1.37
N GLU A 199 6.34 -4.61 -1.89
CA GLU A 199 7.01 -5.92 -1.86
C GLU A 199 8.04 -6.00 -0.75
N ALA A 200 8.19 -7.20 -0.14
CA ALA A 200 9.25 -7.45 0.82
C ALA A 200 10.62 -7.48 0.10
N TYR A 201 11.60 -6.78 0.67
CA TYR A 201 12.90 -6.58 0.04
C TYR A 201 13.70 -7.90 -0.11
N GLY A 202 14.36 -8.04 -1.26
CA GLY A 202 15.31 -9.12 -1.50
C GLY A 202 14.69 -10.52 -1.55
N GLY A 203 13.39 -10.63 -1.80
CA GLY A 203 12.67 -11.91 -1.83
C GLY A 203 12.34 -12.47 -0.45
N ALA A 204 12.46 -11.68 0.61
CA ALA A 204 11.99 -12.06 1.93
C ALA A 204 10.47 -12.33 1.91
N ALA A 205 9.99 -13.25 2.76
CA ALA A 205 8.56 -13.51 2.86
C ALA A 205 7.81 -12.34 3.51
N GLU A 206 8.42 -11.69 4.50
CA GLU A 206 7.81 -10.64 5.31
C GLU A 206 8.73 -9.42 5.38
N GLY A 207 8.19 -8.23 5.15
CA GLY A 207 8.89 -6.96 5.17
C GLY A 207 8.11 -5.85 5.84
N LEU A 208 8.84 -4.78 6.14
CA LEU A 208 8.32 -3.50 6.59
C LEU A 208 9.01 -2.40 5.80
N ASN A 209 8.25 -1.61 5.08
CA ASN A 209 8.79 -0.53 4.28
C ASN A 209 8.28 0.81 4.83
N LEU A 210 9.21 1.70 5.14
CA LEU A 210 8.90 3.04 5.64
C LEU A 210 9.12 4.04 4.52
N ILE A 211 8.22 5.02 4.37
CA ILE A 211 8.32 6.05 3.34
C ILE A 211 8.06 7.43 3.93
N THR A 212 8.83 8.42 3.50
CA THR A 212 8.65 9.83 3.88
C THR A 212 9.04 10.78 2.77
N CYS A 213 8.62 12.03 2.90
CA CYS A 213 9.08 13.12 2.04
C CYS A 213 10.56 13.43 2.28
N ASP A 214 11.31 13.81 1.23
CA ASP A 214 12.70 14.24 1.30
C ASP A 214 13.01 15.26 0.19
N GLY A 215 14.21 15.85 0.22
CA GLY A 215 14.67 16.82 -0.77
C GLY A 215 14.12 18.24 -0.56
N SER A 216 13.85 18.93 -1.66
CA SER A 216 13.43 20.33 -1.67
C SER A 216 11.91 20.48 -1.80
N TRP A 217 11.37 21.52 -1.14
CA TRP A 217 9.94 21.82 -1.26
C TRP A 217 9.61 22.39 -2.65
N ILE A 218 8.70 21.73 -3.36
CA ILE A 218 8.16 22.16 -4.67
C ILE A 218 6.86 22.93 -4.42
N LYS A 219 6.95 24.26 -4.48
CA LYS A 219 5.87 25.18 -4.11
C LYS A 219 4.59 24.96 -4.91
N ASP A 220 4.72 24.77 -6.22
CA ASP A 220 3.58 24.60 -7.14
C ASP A 220 2.87 23.25 -6.96
N ARG A 221 3.60 22.22 -6.51
CA ARG A 221 3.06 20.88 -6.25
C ARG A 221 2.67 20.65 -4.78
N LYS A 222 2.98 21.61 -3.90
CA LYS A 222 2.77 21.54 -2.45
C LYS A 222 3.33 20.23 -1.83
N THR A 223 4.48 19.78 -2.30
CA THR A 223 5.15 18.55 -1.85
C THR A 223 6.66 18.67 -1.97
N TYR A 224 7.39 17.70 -1.43
CA TYR A 224 8.84 17.58 -1.56
C TYR A 224 9.24 16.88 -2.86
N SER A 225 10.45 17.20 -3.37
CA SER A 225 10.98 16.68 -4.64
C SER A 225 11.24 15.19 -4.63
N ASP A 226 11.54 14.62 -3.46
CA ASP A 226 12.01 13.26 -3.31
C ASP A 226 11.22 12.49 -2.25
N ARG A 227 11.42 11.16 -2.24
CA ARG A 227 10.97 10.26 -1.19
C ARG A 227 12.14 9.42 -0.71
N THR A 228 12.34 9.37 0.60
CA THR A 228 13.21 8.38 1.23
C THR A 228 12.36 7.16 1.57
N ILE A 229 12.83 5.99 1.14
CA ILE A 229 12.20 4.70 1.38
C ILE A 229 13.21 3.80 2.08
N VAL A 230 12.83 3.26 3.23
CA VAL A 230 13.60 2.29 4.01
C VAL A 230 12.92 0.94 3.89
N TYR A 231 13.65 -0.05 3.42
CA TYR A 231 13.20 -1.43 3.29
C TYR A 231 13.79 -2.27 4.41
N ALA A 232 12.94 -2.86 5.23
CA ALA A 232 13.35 -3.73 6.31
C ALA A 232 12.73 -5.13 6.18
N VAL A 233 13.46 -6.14 6.62
CA VAL A 233 13.02 -7.54 6.59
C VAL A 233 12.82 -8.05 8.01
N LYS A 234 11.82 -8.89 8.21
CA LYS A 234 11.53 -9.50 9.52
C LYS A 234 12.66 -10.40 9.98
N ILE A 235 12.94 -10.43 11.27
CA ILE A 235 13.94 -11.27 11.91
C ILE A 235 13.31 -12.14 13.00
#